data_78e911b4b5f8e209f72b3641accab6b8
#
_entry.id   78e911b4b5f8e209f72b3641accab6b8
#
_cell.length_a   1.000
_cell.length_b   1.000
_cell.length_c   1.000
_cell.angle_alpha   90.00
_cell.angle_beta   90.00
_cell.angle_gamma   90.00
#
_symmetry.space_group_name_H-M   'P 1'
#
loop_
_entity.id
_entity.type
_entity.pdbx_description
1 polymer ?
#
loop_
_entity_poly.entity_id
_entity_poly.type
_entity_poly.pdbx_seq_one_letter_code
_entity_poly.pdbx_strand_id
1 'polypeptide(L)'
;MRETQPTPVPKCSPIQRIVFLKTHKTASTTMASVFERYGYYRNLTFAVGKRHVLSFEYKFSRGNVMKFPKMKGKPFDMLTNHARYSREEMNAVVPNATYITILRKPEDQVDSAFGYFEMYRGMKIGSEPNPLETFMDDPMKYYKGHKYHMWQLSRNGMLFDLGLDHKYDEDDQKINEKIKELAGEFDLVLISEYLDESLLLMKKLLCWEYTDIVYLSSGIRSKSHRYDKDRDLRNKNTNVEPRRRTAVRSLQQDFVEEDKRLRPFFSDGSQIFSRSQQVRLRRMCQSQQVEQTRHT
;
A
#
# COMPACT_ATOMS: atom_id res chain seq x y z
N MET A 1 -12.94 46.79 21.73
CA MET A 1 -12.42 45.42 21.71
C MET A 1 -11.57 45.29 20.45
N ARG A 2 -10.26 45.08 20.58
CA ARG A 2 -9.41 44.82 19.40
C ARG A 2 -9.55 43.36 19.05
N GLU A 3 -10.07 43.06 17.87
CA GLU A 3 -10.04 41.70 17.30
C GLU A 3 -8.57 41.31 17.11
N THR A 4 -8.13 40.29 17.86
CA THR A 4 -6.83 39.67 17.65
C THR A 4 -6.90 38.87 16.34
N GLN A 5 -6.21 39.34 15.31
CA GLN A 5 -6.04 38.57 14.08
C GLN A 5 -5.39 37.23 14.43
N PRO A 6 -5.91 36.10 13.90
CA PRO A 6 -5.29 34.80 14.13
C PRO A 6 -3.87 34.81 13.58
N THR A 7 -2.91 34.43 14.41
CA THR A 7 -1.53 34.25 14.02
C THR A 7 -1.45 33.29 12.83
N PRO A 8 -0.75 33.64 11.74
CA PRO A 8 -0.62 32.74 10.59
C PRO A 8 0.05 31.44 11.01
N VAL A 9 -0.65 30.31 10.81
CA VAL A 9 -0.08 28.98 11.00
C VAL A 9 1.16 28.86 10.08
N PRO A 10 2.33 28.48 10.61
CA PRO A 10 3.52 28.35 9.78
C PRO A 10 3.24 27.38 8.64
N LYS A 11 3.38 27.84 7.40
CA LYS A 11 3.27 27.00 6.21
C LYS A 11 4.44 26.03 6.22
N CYS A 12 4.14 24.73 6.36
CA CYS A 12 5.13 23.68 6.20
C CYS A 12 5.59 23.59 4.72
N SER A 13 6.80 23.09 4.47
CA SER A 13 7.31 22.90 3.10
C SER A 13 6.94 21.52 2.56
N PRO A 14 6.47 21.42 1.31
CA PRO A 14 6.12 20.14 0.71
C PRO A 14 7.29 19.17 0.66
N ILE A 15 7.09 17.95 1.13
CA ILE A 15 8.08 16.88 1.06
C ILE A 15 8.08 16.30 -0.36
N GLN A 16 9.28 16.20 -0.94
CA GLN A 16 9.49 15.77 -2.32
C GLN A 16 10.28 14.47 -2.42
N ARG A 17 11.06 14.11 -1.39
CA ARG A 17 11.80 12.83 -1.38
C ARG A 17 10.98 11.74 -0.73
N ILE A 18 10.54 10.78 -1.53
CA ILE A 18 9.56 9.78 -1.10
C ILE A 18 9.94 8.40 -1.64
N VAL A 19 9.95 7.43 -0.74
CA VAL A 19 9.91 6.01 -1.08
C VAL A 19 8.52 5.50 -0.77
N PHE A 20 7.71 5.29 -1.80
CA PHE A 20 6.44 4.60 -1.67
C PHE A 20 6.65 3.12 -1.98
N LEU A 21 6.68 2.29 -0.94
CA LEU A 21 6.77 0.85 -1.09
C LEU A 21 5.43 0.29 -1.54
N LYS A 22 5.39 -0.12 -2.79
CA LYS A 22 4.19 -0.62 -3.45
C LYS A 22 3.98 -2.11 -3.15
N THR A 23 3.09 -2.42 -2.19
CA THR A 23 2.67 -3.79 -1.90
C THR A 23 1.65 -4.30 -2.92
N HIS A 24 1.60 -5.63 -3.14
CA HIS A 24 0.72 -6.21 -4.14
C HIS A 24 -0.75 -6.30 -3.66
N LYS A 25 -1.66 -5.88 -4.53
CA LYS A 25 -3.13 -6.03 -4.38
C LYS A 25 -3.74 -5.27 -3.19
N THR A 26 -3.17 -4.11 -2.85
CA THR A 26 -3.55 -3.23 -1.75
C THR A 26 -4.05 -1.85 -2.21
N ALA A 27 -4.52 -1.69 -3.43
CA ALA A 27 -4.78 -0.41 -4.10
C ALA A 27 -3.51 0.44 -4.36
N SER A 28 -2.33 -0.15 -4.23
CA SER A 28 -1.04 0.54 -4.36
C SER A 28 -0.80 1.14 -5.76
N THR A 29 -1.49 0.68 -6.80
CA THR A 29 -1.43 1.29 -8.14
C THR A 29 -2.10 2.67 -8.15
N THR A 30 -3.24 2.81 -7.48
CA THR A 30 -3.90 4.11 -7.29
C THR A 30 -2.99 5.05 -6.53
N MET A 31 -2.35 4.58 -5.46
CA MET A 31 -1.40 5.40 -4.68
C MET A 31 -0.17 5.79 -5.50
N ALA A 32 0.42 4.86 -6.24
CA ALA A 32 1.55 5.16 -7.13
C ALA A 32 1.19 6.27 -8.12
N SER A 33 -0.01 6.24 -8.71
CA SER A 33 -0.45 7.28 -9.65
C SER A 33 -0.57 8.66 -9.00
N VAL A 34 -0.93 8.74 -7.71
CA VAL A 34 -0.95 10.00 -6.94
C VAL A 34 0.48 10.54 -6.79
N PHE A 35 1.44 9.71 -6.37
CA PHE A 35 2.84 10.11 -6.23
C PHE A 35 3.48 10.49 -7.56
N GLU A 36 3.23 9.71 -8.61
CA GLU A 36 3.77 9.92 -9.95
C GLU A 36 3.25 11.21 -10.55
N ARG A 37 1.95 11.50 -10.41
CA ARG A 37 1.36 12.76 -10.83
C ARG A 37 1.95 13.95 -10.07
N TYR A 38 2.09 13.84 -8.75
CA TYR A 38 2.70 14.86 -7.91
C TYR A 38 4.13 15.19 -8.39
N GLY A 39 4.95 14.15 -8.58
CA GLY A 39 6.33 14.31 -9.02
C GLY A 39 6.43 14.84 -10.45
N TYR A 40 5.56 14.40 -11.36
CA TYR A 40 5.53 14.87 -12.73
C TYR A 40 5.34 16.39 -12.82
N TYR A 41 4.33 16.93 -12.13
CA TYR A 41 4.06 18.38 -12.16
C TYR A 41 5.12 19.23 -11.45
N ARG A 42 6.02 18.59 -10.68
CA ARG A 42 7.11 19.28 -9.96
C ARG A 42 8.49 18.97 -10.51
N ASN A 43 8.55 18.33 -11.68
CA ASN A 43 9.81 17.94 -12.35
C ASN A 43 10.73 17.09 -11.45
N LEU A 44 10.15 16.25 -10.58
CA LEU A 44 10.90 15.34 -9.72
C LEU A 44 11.40 14.13 -10.52
N THR A 45 12.49 13.55 -10.08
CA THR A 45 13.12 12.40 -10.72
C THR A 45 12.68 11.10 -10.08
N PHE A 46 12.44 10.08 -10.92
CA PHE A 46 11.96 8.76 -10.48
C PHE A 46 13.01 7.68 -10.66
N ALA A 47 13.24 6.88 -9.61
CA ALA A 47 14.00 5.65 -9.69
C ALA A 47 13.17 4.58 -10.42
N VAL A 48 13.54 4.29 -11.65
CA VAL A 48 12.84 3.30 -12.49
C VAL A 48 13.81 2.21 -12.97
N GLY A 49 13.28 1.02 -13.22
CA GLY A 49 14.03 -0.12 -13.76
C GLY A 49 13.76 -0.32 -15.25
N LYS A 50 14.41 -1.32 -15.83
CA LYS A 50 14.13 -1.77 -17.20
C LYS A 50 12.70 -2.33 -17.33
N ARG A 51 12.10 -2.77 -16.24
CA ARG A 51 10.72 -3.25 -16.13
C ARG A 51 10.01 -2.43 -15.06
N HIS A 52 8.67 -2.44 -15.09
CA HIS A 52 7.85 -1.77 -14.08
C HIS A 52 7.95 -2.39 -12.66
N VAL A 53 8.52 -3.60 -12.54
CA VAL A 53 8.87 -4.23 -11.26
C VAL A 53 10.37 -4.16 -11.11
N LEU A 54 10.85 -3.46 -10.08
CA LEU A 54 12.28 -3.31 -9.80
C LEU A 54 12.87 -4.58 -9.19
N SER A 55 12.14 -5.21 -8.27
CA SER A 55 12.51 -6.50 -7.70
C SER A 55 11.27 -7.22 -7.16
N PHE A 56 11.31 -8.55 -7.14
CA PHE A 56 10.23 -9.38 -6.58
C PHE A 56 10.77 -10.58 -5.81
N GLU A 57 11.50 -11.49 -6.45
CA GLU A 57 12.03 -12.69 -5.76
C GLU A 57 13.10 -12.34 -4.72
N TYR A 58 13.93 -11.35 -5.02
CA TYR A 58 14.98 -10.84 -4.15
C TYR A 58 14.65 -9.45 -3.63
N LYS A 59 15.23 -9.08 -2.50
CA LYS A 59 15.15 -7.70 -1.99
C LYS A 59 15.71 -6.72 -3.02
N PHE A 60 15.19 -5.52 -2.99
CA PHE A 60 15.64 -4.45 -3.86
C PHE A 60 17.15 -4.20 -3.71
N SER A 61 17.81 -3.99 -4.82
CA SER A 61 19.19 -3.51 -4.90
C SER A 61 19.24 -2.28 -5.79
N ARG A 62 20.11 -1.33 -5.46
CA ARG A 62 20.37 -0.12 -6.28
C ARG A 62 20.78 -0.46 -7.70
N GLY A 63 21.33 -1.64 -7.94
CA GLY A 63 21.64 -2.15 -9.27
C GLY A 63 20.43 -2.43 -10.15
N ASN A 64 19.23 -2.52 -9.58
CA ASN A 64 17.97 -2.68 -10.33
C ASN A 64 17.51 -1.38 -11.00
N VAL A 65 18.05 -0.23 -10.59
CA VAL A 65 17.67 1.09 -11.11
C VAL A 65 18.44 1.41 -12.37
N MET A 66 17.77 1.93 -13.37
CA MET A 66 18.40 2.40 -14.61
C MET A 66 19.32 3.60 -14.34
N LYS A 67 20.48 3.57 -14.94
CA LYS A 67 21.41 4.71 -14.93
C LYS A 67 21.03 5.68 -16.05
N PHE A 68 20.82 6.93 -15.69
CA PHE A 68 20.56 8.00 -16.66
C PHE A 68 21.79 8.92 -16.76
N PRO A 69 22.47 9.00 -17.92
CA PRO A 69 23.67 9.82 -18.07
C PRO A 69 23.46 11.29 -17.69
N LYS A 70 22.25 11.83 -17.95
CA LYS A 70 21.90 13.21 -17.59
C LYS A 70 21.84 13.44 -16.07
N MET A 71 21.60 12.41 -15.27
CA MET A 71 21.59 12.52 -13.82
C MET A 71 23.00 12.65 -13.21
N LYS A 72 24.05 12.25 -13.95
CA LYS A 72 25.47 12.33 -13.50
C LYS A 72 25.69 11.77 -12.09
N GLY A 73 24.99 10.67 -11.75
CA GLY A 73 25.06 10.05 -10.42
C GLY A 73 24.31 10.75 -9.30
N LYS A 74 23.51 11.77 -9.61
CA LYS A 74 22.64 12.40 -8.60
C LYS A 74 21.59 11.43 -8.09
N PRO A 75 21.20 11.52 -6.81
CA PRO A 75 20.12 10.71 -6.27
C PRO A 75 18.78 11.05 -6.91
N PHE A 76 17.85 10.09 -6.86
CA PHE A 76 16.47 10.30 -7.28
C PHE A 76 15.63 10.95 -6.17
N ASP A 77 14.50 11.53 -6.55
CA ASP A 77 13.55 12.13 -5.62
C ASP A 77 12.48 11.11 -5.18
N MET A 78 12.09 10.19 -6.06
CA MET A 78 11.01 9.25 -5.79
C MET A 78 11.33 7.83 -6.24
N LEU A 79 10.84 6.84 -5.44
CA LEU A 79 10.73 5.44 -5.80
C LEU A 79 9.29 5.00 -5.55
N THR A 80 8.55 4.62 -6.60
CA THR A 80 7.10 4.32 -6.54
C THR A 80 6.72 2.99 -7.21
N ASN A 81 7.67 2.29 -7.79
CA ASN A 81 7.45 1.01 -8.46
C ASN A 81 7.51 -0.18 -7.48
N HIS A 82 6.98 -1.33 -7.90
CA HIS A 82 7.13 -2.56 -7.12
C HIS A 82 8.59 -2.88 -6.88
N ALA A 83 8.96 -2.94 -5.61
CA ALA A 83 10.29 -3.29 -5.15
C ALA A 83 10.17 -3.98 -3.79
N ARG A 84 10.79 -5.13 -3.62
CA ARG A 84 10.81 -5.80 -2.33
C ARG A 84 11.71 -5.06 -1.35
N TYR A 85 11.22 -4.75 -0.17
CA TYR A 85 11.82 -3.80 0.77
C TYR A 85 13.29 -4.13 1.14
N SER A 86 14.11 -3.09 1.10
CA SER A 86 15.49 -3.04 1.60
C SER A 86 15.82 -1.60 1.94
N ARG A 87 15.79 -1.27 3.25
CA ARG A 87 16.02 0.11 3.73
C ARG A 87 17.31 0.70 3.20
N GLU A 88 18.41 -0.01 3.38
CA GLU A 88 19.75 0.44 2.98
C GLU A 88 19.83 0.75 1.48
N GLU A 89 19.39 -0.18 0.65
CA GLU A 89 19.47 -0.05 -0.80
C GLU A 89 18.55 1.04 -1.34
N MET A 90 17.33 1.19 -0.76
CA MET A 90 16.40 2.25 -1.13
C MET A 90 16.90 3.62 -0.70
N ASN A 91 17.48 3.73 0.51
CA ASN A 91 18.05 4.99 0.99
C ASN A 91 19.28 5.43 0.15
N ALA A 92 20.04 4.49 -0.38
CA ALA A 92 21.14 4.82 -1.29
C ALA A 92 20.67 5.40 -2.64
N VAL A 93 19.42 5.10 -3.04
CA VAL A 93 18.80 5.60 -4.29
C VAL A 93 18.04 6.90 -4.05
N VAL A 94 17.26 6.98 -2.97
CA VAL A 94 16.49 8.15 -2.54
C VAL A 94 16.87 8.49 -1.10
N PRO A 95 17.97 9.20 -0.88
CA PRO A 95 18.47 9.50 0.47
C PRO A 95 17.54 10.45 1.22
N ASN A 96 17.42 10.23 2.53
CA ASN A 96 16.58 11.04 3.42
C ASN A 96 15.11 11.12 2.94
N ALA A 97 14.59 10.04 2.39
CA ALA A 97 13.20 9.96 1.94
C ALA A 97 12.24 9.74 3.09
N THR A 98 11.02 10.24 2.93
CA THR A 98 9.85 9.81 3.71
C THR A 98 9.38 8.47 3.16
N TYR A 99 9.31 7.47 4.02
CA TYR A 99 8.91 6.10 3.66
C TYR A 99 7.43 5.88 3.92
N ILE A 100 6.72 5.51 2.87
CA ILE A 100 5.27 5.28 2.92
C ILE A 100 4.97 3.91 2.30
N THR A 101 4.05 3.18 2.89
CA THR A 101 3.51 1.95 2.30
C THR A 101 1.99 1.90 2.45
N ILE A 102 1.36 0.89 1.88
CA ILE A 102 -0.08 0.66 1.99
C ILE A 102 -0.35 -0.80 2.31
N LEU A 103 -1.22 -1.05 3.27
CA LEU A 103 -1.66 -2.38 3.66
C LEU A 103 -3.15 -2.58 3.37
N ARG A 104 -3.56 -3.82 3.36
CA ARG A 104 -4.93 -4.27 3.16
C ARG A 104 -5.24 -5.42 4.10
N LYS A 105 -6.51 -5.68 4.40
CA LYS A 105 -6.92 -6.89 5.11
C LYS A 105 -6.34 -8.12 4.39
N PRO A 106 -5.64 -9.02 5.10
CA PRO A 106 -4.97 -10.16 4.49
C PRO A 106 -5.90 -11.02 3.64
N GLU A 107 -7.10 -11.28 4.13
CA GLU A 107 -8.13 -12.06 3.44
C GLU A 107 -8.58 -11.43 2.11
N ASP A 108 -8.66 -10.10 2.05
CA ASP A 108 -9.02 -9.38 0.84
C ASP A 108 -7.84 -9.24 -0.12
N GLN A 109 -6.62 -9.19 0.41
CA GLN A 109 -5.39 -9.17 -0.39
C GLN A 109 -5.20 -10.52 -1.10
N VAL A 110 -5.31 -11.65 -0.37
CA VAL A 110 -5.17 -13.00 -0.94
C VAL A 110 -6.25 -13.27 -1.99
N ASP A 111 -7.53 -13.00 -1.72
CA ASP A 111 -8.61 -13.12 -2.71
C ASP A 111 -8.31 -12.32 -3.98
N SER A 112 -7.85 -11.08 -3.81
CA SER A 112 -7.49 -10.23 -4.94
C SER A 112 -6.28 -10.76 -5.72
N ALA A 113 -5.27 -11.31 -5.04
CA ALA A 113 -4.09 -11.88 -5.68
C ALA A 113 -4.43 -13.18 -6.40
N PHE A 114 -5.19 -14.06 -5.76
CA PHE A 114 -5.60 -15.34 -6.29
C PHE A 114 -6.31 -15.21 -7.64
N GLY A 115 -7.32 -14.33 -7.71
CA GLY A 115 -8.04 -14.11 -8.96
C GLY A 115 -7.24 -13.34 -10.01
N TYR A 116 -6.50 -12.29 -9.60
CA TYR A 116 -5.76 -11.44 -10.55
C TYR A 116 -4.60 -12.17 -11.23
N PHE A 117 -3.89 -13.01 -10.49
CA PHE A 117 -2.75 -13.79 -11.01
C PHE A 117 -3.16 -15.18 -11.46
N GLU A 118 -4.47 -15.49 -11.47
CA GLU A 118 -5.01 -16.79 -11.90
C GLU A 118 -4.28 -17.97 -11.24
N MET A 119 -4.00 -17.85 -9.93
CA MET A 119 -3.19 -18.82 -9.19
C MET A 119 -3.76 -20.24 -9.26
N TYR A 120 -5.10 -20.36 -9.41
CA TYR A 120 -5.81 -21.63 -9.58
C TYR A 120 -5.30 -22.45 -10.78
N ARG A 121 -4.78 -21.79 -11.83
CA ARG A 121 -4.20 -22.51 -12.98
C ARG A 121 -2.93 -23.26 -12.60
N GLY A 122 -2.04 -22.60 -11.86
CA GLY A 122 -0.81 -23.22 -11.38
C GLY A 122 -1.05 -24.31 -10.33
N MET A 123 -2.14 -24.16 -9.56
CA MET A 123 -2.59 -25.17 -8.59
C MET A 123 -3.36 -26.34 -9.24
N LYS A 124 -3.72 -26.24 -10.52
CA LYS A 124 -4.52 -27.22 -11.27
C LYS A 124 -5.93 -27.46 -10.69
N ILE A 125 -6.54 -26.41 -10.13
CA ILE A 125 -7.88 -26.44 -9.55
C ILE A 125 -8.85 -25.50 -10.30
N GLY A 126 -8.53 -25.10 -11.51
CA GLY A 126 -9.38 -24.19 -12.30
C GLY A 126 -10.70 -24.81 -12.76
N SER A 127 -10.85 -26.13 -12.73
CA SER A 127 -12.09 -26.85 -13.02
C SER A 127 -13.01 -26.99 -11.80
N GLU A 128 -12.55 -26.64 -10.61
CA GLU A 128 -13.38 -26.65 -9.42
C GLU A 128 -14.48 -25.59 -9.46
N PRO A 129 -15.67 -25.83 -8.94
CA PRO A 129 -16.75 -24.84 -8.91
C PRO A 129 -16.38 -23.55 -8.22
N ASN A 130 -15.59 -23.63 -7.15
CA ASN A 130 -15.03 -22.49 -6.43
C ASN A 130 -13.54 -22.74 -6.11
N PRO A 131 -12.62 -22.41 -7.04
CA PRO A 131 -11.19 -22.67 -6.85
C PRO A 131 -10.57 -22.00 -5.61
N LEU A 132 -11.08 -20.81 -5.23
CA LEU A 132 -10.59 -20.13 -4.03
C LEU A 132 -10.94 -20.90 -2.76
N GLU A 133 -12.16 -21.42 -2.69
CA GLU A 133 -12.61 -22.23 -1.55
C GLU A 133 -11.80 -23.53 -1.46
N THR A 134 -11.64 -24.23 -2.58
CA THR A 134 -10.80 -25.42 -2.66
C THR A 134 -9.37 -25.17 -2.18
N PHE A 135 -8.79 -24.03 -2.53
CA PHE A 135 -7.48 -23.61 -2.02
C PHE A 135 -7.52 -23.35 -0.51
N MET A 136 -8.58 -22.68 -0.02
CA MET A 136 -8.68 -22.28 1.39
C MET A 136 -9.01 -23.44 2.34
N ASP A 137 -9.56 -24.53 1.84
CA ASP A 137 -9.80 -25.74 2.63
C ASP A 137 -8.50 -26.45 3.05
N ASP A 138 -7.48 -26.46 2.19
CA ASP A 138 -6.16 -26.99 2.54
C ASP A 138 -5.04 -26.21 1.81
N PRO A 139 -4.68 -25.01 2.25
CA PRO A 139 -3.65 -24.20 1.62
C PRO A 139 -2.27 -24.86 1.68
N MET A 140 -2.01 -25.67 2.73
CA MET A 140 -0.70 -26.31 2.92
C MET A 140 -0.39 -27.35 1.84
N LYS A 141 -1.41 -27.98 1.28
CA LYS A 141 -1.28 -28.87 0.12
C LYS A 141 -0.63 -28.16 -1.07
N TYR A 142 -0.94 -26.88 -1.27
CA TYR A 142 -0.47 -26.08 -2.40
C TYR A 142 0.84 -25.35 -2.11
N TYR A 143 1.20 -25.15 -0.84
CA TYR A 143 2.50 -24.58 -0.45
C TYR A 143 3.66 -25.59 -0.53
N LYS A 144 3.35 -26.88 -0.33
CA LYS A 144 4.36 -27.93 -0.34
C LYS A 144 4.68 -28.36 -1.79
N GLY A 145 5.81 -27.92 -2.33
CA GLY A 145 6.41 -28.53 -3.51
C GLY A 145 6.09 -27.88 -4.86
N HIS A 146 5.21 -26.92 -4.99
CA HIS A 146 4.87 -26.31 -6.28
C HIS A 146 5.00 -24.80 -6.23
N LYS A 147 5.91 -24.26 -7.03
CA LYS A 147 6.03 -22.82 -7.30
C LYS A 147 5.11 -22.46 -8.47
N TYR A 148 3.89 -22.08 -8.20
CA TYR A 148 3.00 -21.48 -9.20
C TYR A 148 3.26 -19.98 -9.34
N HIS A 149 2.76 -19.38 -10.42
CA HIS A 149 2.97 -17.94 -10.68
C HIS A 149 2.48 -17.09 -9.51
N MET A 150 3.34 -16.21 -9.01
CA MET A 150 3.07 -15.29 -7.88
C MET A 150 2.65 -15.99 -6.57
N TRP A 151 3.06 -17.25 -6.36
CA TRP A 151 2.74 -18.04 -5.15
C TRP A 151 3.12 -17.31 -3.85
N GLN A 152 4.14 -16.45 -3.91
CA GLN A 152 4.60 -15.63 -2.79
C GLN A 152 3.49 -14.75 -2.21
N LEU A 153 2.53 -14.35 -3.03
CA LEU A 153 1.44 -13.46 -2.63
C LEU A 153 0.23 -14.20 -2.02
N SER A 154 0.21 -15.52 -2.08
CA SER A 154 -0.83 -16.33 -1.44
C SER A 154 -0.56 -16.62 0.04
N ARG A 155 0.69 -16.32 0.49
CA ARG A 155 1.13 -16.54 1.86
C ARG A 155 1.97 -15.37 2.35
N ASN A 156 1.48 -14.64 3.37
CA ASN A 156 2.16 -13.44 3.91
C ASN A 156 2.63 -12.44 2.85
N GLY A 157 1.88 -12.30 1.75
CA GLY A 157 2.31 -11.54 0.57
C GLY A 157 2.72 -10.10 0.86
N MET A 158 2.03 -9.41 1.77
CA MET A 158 2.40 -8.06 2.17
C MET A 158 3.71 -8.03 2.98
N LEU A 159 3.91 -8.99 3.91
CA LEU A 159 5.18 -9.10 4.64
C LEU A 159 6.33 -9.51 3.72
N PHE A 160 6.05 -10.33 2.69
CA PHE A 160 7.03 -10.65 1.67
C PHE A 160 7.47 -9.40 0.89
N ASP A 161 6.53 -8.58 0.44
CA ASP A 161 6.83 -7.28 -0.20
C ASP A 161 7.64 -6.37 0.75
N LEU A 162 7.30 -6.39 2.04
CA LEU A 162 7.98 -5.68 3.11
C LEU A 162 9.31 -6.32 3.56
N GLY A 163 9.79 -7.33 2.83
CA GLY A 163 11.14 -7.89 2.97
C GLY A 163 11.28 -9.06 3.91
N LEU A 164 10.20 -9.66 4.44
CA LEU A 164 10.25 -10.93 5.16
C LEU A 164 10.42 -12.09 4.16
N ASP A 165 11.38 -12.97 4.41
CA ASP A 165 11.56 -14.16 3.58
C ASP A 165 10.60 -15.27 3.98
N HIS A 166 10.03 -16.01 3.01
CA HIS A 166 9.06 -17.08 3.24
C HIS A 166 9.52 -18.20 4.18
N LYS A 167 10.82 -18.42 4.31
CA LYS A 167 11.35 -19.37 5.28
C LYS A 167 10.99 -19.04 6.73
N TYR A 168 10.57 -17.80 6.99
CA TYR A 168 10.16 -17.30 8.30
C TYR A 168 8.63 -17.13 8.44
N ASP A 169 7.85 -17.61 7.49
CA ASP A 169 6.38 -17.46 7.50
C ASP A 169 5.70 -18.10 8.71
N GLU A 170 6.35 -19.06 9.35
CA GLU A 170 5.86 -19.77 10.54
C GLU A 170 6.66 -19.44 11.82
N ASP A 171 7.61 -18.52 11.71
CA ASP A 171 8.44 -18.09 12.82
C ASP A 171 7.86 -16.80 13.42
N ASP A 172 7.05 -16.97 14.48
CA ASP A 172 6.39 -15.85 15.16
C ASP A 172 7.41 -14.81 15.71
N GLN A 173 8.59 -15.26 16.12
CA GLN A 173 9.63 -14.34 16.60
C GLN A 173 10.15 -13.47 15.45
N LYS A 174 10.48 -14.08 14.31
CA LYS A 174 10.97 -13.34 13.12
C LYS A 174 9.92 -12.43 12.53
N ILE A 175 8.65 -12.84 12.55
CA ILE A 175 7.52 -12.00 12.13
C ILE A 175 7.44 -10.77 13.04
N ASN A 176 7.46 -10.95 14.37
CA ASN A 176 7.36 -9.85 15.33
C ASN A 176 8.59 -8.93 15.29
N GLU A 177 9.81 -9.47 15.12
CA GLU A 177 11.02 -8.68 14.90
C GLU A 177 10.88 -7.79 13.66
N LYS A 178 10.38 -8.36 12.56
CA LYS A 178 10.15 -7.63 11.31
C LYS A 178 9.08 -6.55 11.43
N ILE A 179 8.00 -6.81 12.17
CA ILE A 179 6.95 -5.82 12.43
C ILE A 179 7.52 -4.62 13.18
N LYS A 180 8.30 -4.85 14.25
CA LYS A 180 8.95 -3.79 15.02
C LYS A 180 9.94 -2.98 14.18
N GLU A 181 10.73 -3.66 13.34
CA GLU A 181 11.64 -3.01 12.38
C GLU A 181 10.85 -2.04 11.46
N LEU A 182 9.79 -2.55 10.85
CA LEU A 182 8.96 -1.77 9.90
C LEU A 182 8.26 -0.60 10.58
N ALA A 183 7.75 -0.79 11.81
CA ALA A 183 7.11 0.28 12.58
C ALA A 183 8.06 1.45 12.86
N GLY A 184 9.36 1.18 13.07
CA GLY A 184 10.39 2.21 13.25
C GLY A 184 10.93 2.81 11.95
N GLU A 185 10.67 2.19 10.79
CA GLU A 185 11.28 2.59 9.52
C GLU A 185 10.32 3.31 8.56
N PHE A 186 9.01 3.11 8.69
CA PHE A 186 8.00 3.78 7.86
C PHE A 186 7.41 4.99 8.59
N ASP A 187 7.37 6.13 7.90
CA ASP A 187 6.78 7.36 8.41
C ASP A 187 5.25 7.35 8.32
N LEU A 188 4.68 6.54 7.42
CA LEU A 188 3.24 6.38 7.26
C LEU A 188 2.88 5.03 6.61
N VAL A 189 1.92 4.35 7.23
CA VAL A 189 1.27 3.16 6.67
C VAL A 189 -0.17 3.50 6.31
N LEU A 190 -0.48 3.50 5.02
CA LEU A 190 -1.83 3.72 4.50
C LEU A 190 -2.64 2.43 4.59
N ILE A 191 -3.96 2.56 4.73
CA ILE A 191 -4.88 1.44 4.84
C ILE A 191 -5.86 1.46 3.66
N SER A 192 -5.86 0.39 2.88
CA SER A 192 -6.68 0.29 1.66
C SER A 192 -8.18 0.43 1.92
N GLU A 193 -8.67 -0.09 3.04
CA GLU A 193 -10.07 0.00 3.47
C GLU A 193 -10.48 1.41 3.87
N TYR A 194 -9.50 2.25 4.24
CA TYR A 194 -9.66 3.64 4.68
C TYR A 194 -8.82 4.58 3.80
N LEU A 195 -8.96 4.42 2.47
CA LEU A 195 -8.07 5.11 1.52
C LEU A 195 -8.22 6.63 1.57
N ASP A 196 -9.44 7.14 1.69
CA ASP A 196 -9.69 8.59 1.74
C ASP A 196 -9.09 9.22 3.00
N GLU A 197 -9.26 8.56 4.16
CA GLU A 197 -8.66 8.96 5.42
C GLU A 197 -7.13 8.87 5.38
N SER A 198 -6.61 7.80 4.82
CA SER A 198 -5.17 7.59 4.60
C SER A 198 -4.57 8.70 3.74
N LEU A 199 -5.26 9.14 2.68
CA LEU A 199 -4.84 10.24 1.83
C LEU A 199 -4.82 11.58 2.57
N LEU A 200 -5.78 11.83 3.46
CA LEU A 200 -5.80 13.05 4.29
C LEU A 200 -4.62 13.09 5.26
N LEU A 201 -4.28 11.96 5.88
CA LEU A 201 -3.10 11.83 6.75
C LEU A 201 -1.81 12.04 5.95
N MET A 202 -1.72 11.40 4.78
CA MET A 202 -0.58 11.56 3.88
C MET A 202 -0.41 13.02 3.43
N LYS A 203 -1.50 13.70 3.06
CA LYS A 203 -1.49 15.13 2.74
C LYS A 203 -0.89 15.94 3.88
N LYS A 204 -1.32 15.69 5.12
CA LYS A 204 -0.84 16.39 6.31
C LYS A 204 0.65 16.13 6.56
N LEU A 205 1.08 14.87 6.49
CA LEU A 205 2.47 14.47 6.67
C LEU A 205 3.38 15.12 5.63
N LEU A 206 2.98 15.05 4.36
CA LEU A 206 3.79 15.51 3.24
C LEU A 206 3.68 17.02 2.99
N CYS A 207 2.83 17.73 3.72
CA CYS A 207 2.54 19.14 3.49
C CYS A 207 2.04 19.42 2.06
N TRP A 208 1.20 18.53 1.54
CA TRP A 208 0.64 18.60 0.20
C TRP A 208 -0.71 19.31 0.18
N GLU A 209 -1.15 19.74 -1.00
CA GLU A 209 -2.47 20.32 -1.20
C GLU A 209 -3.53 19.25 -1.50
N TYR A 210 -4.82 19.61 -1.41
CA TYR A 210 -5.92 18.68 -1.73
C TYR A 210 -5.87 18.20 -3.19
N THR A 211 -5.45 19.05 -4.10
CA THR A 211 -5.27 18.71 -5.52
C THR A 211 -4.20 17.65 -5.75
N ASP A 212 -3.21 17.56 -4.86
CA ASP A 212 -2.13 16.58 -4.96
C ASP A 212 -2.61 15.16 -4.64
N ILE A 213 -3.62 15.01 -3.77
CA ILE A 213 -4.11 13.72 -3.31
C ILE A 213 -5.38 13.22 -4.05
N VAL A 214 -5.90 13.95 -5.02
CA VAL A 214 -7.03 13.50 -5.85
C VAL A 214 -6.63 12.25 -6.64
N TYR A 215 -7.52 11.28 -6.70
CA TYR A 215 -7.29 10.06 -7.46
C TYR A 215 -8.54 9.63 -8.25
N LEU A 216 -8.32 8.86 -9.31
CA LEU A 216 -9.41 8.22 -10.05
C LEU A 216 -9.63 6.80 -9.50
N SER A 217 -10.86 6.46 -9.19
CA SER A 217 -11.26 5.10 -8.83
C SER A 217 -11.18 4.20 -10.07
N SER A 218 -9.97 3.80 -10.47
CA SER A 218 -9.73 2.86 -11.55
C SER A 218 -9.34 1.49 -10.99
N GLY A 219 -9.59 0.43 -11.77
CA GLY A 219 -9.20 -0.93 -11.38
C GLY A 219 -10.08 -1.57 -10.31
N ILE A 220 -11.28 -1.05 -10.08
CA ILE A 220 -12.27 -1.72 -9.25
C ILE A 220 -12.67 -3.02 -9.94
N ARG A 221 -12.40 -4.16 -9.27
CA ARG A 221 -12.77 -5.48 -9.75
C ARG A 221 -14.28 -5.52 -10.03
N SER A 222 -14.67 -5.91 -11.25
CA SER A 222 -16.08 -6.05 -11.60
C SER A 222 -16.75 -7.11 -10.72
N LYS A 223 -18.07 -6.98 -10.47
CA LYS A 223 -18.82 -7.95 -9.68
C LYS A 223 -18.70 -9.38 -10.24
N SER A 224 -18.61 -9.54 -11.56
CA SER A 224 -18.46 -10.82 -12.25
C SER A 224 -17.14 -11.55 -11.99
N HIS A 225 -16.11 -10.85 -11.49
CA HIS A 225 -14.82 -11.42 -11.13
C HIS A 225 -14.60 -11.49 -9.62
N ARG A 226 -15.61 -11.22 -8.82
CA ARG A 226 -15.57 -11.45 -7.39
C ARG A 226 -16.11 -12.85 -7.14
N TYR A 227 -15.33 -13.70 -6.51
CA TYR A 227 -15.88 -14.91 -5.93
C TYR A 227 -16.96 -14.50 -4.93
N ASP A 228 -18.11 -15.18 -4.99
CA ASP A 228 -19.21 -14.90 -4.05
C ASP A 228 -18.67 -15.18 -2.65
N LYS A 229 -18.51 -14.13 -1.88
CA LYS A 229 -17.95 -14.21 -0.53
C LYS A 229 -19.09 -14.62 0.39
N ASP A 230 -19.44 -15.89 0.40
CA ASP A 230 -20.26 -16.43 1.44
C ASP A 230 -19.59 -16.15 2.82
N ARG A 231 -20.40 -15.99 3.86
CA ARG A 231 -19.94 -15.74 5.23
C ARG A 231 -18.93 -16.80 5.67
N ASP A 232 -19.10 -18.03 5.18
CA ASP A 232 -18.22 -19.17 5.46
C ASP A 232 -16.84 -19.04 4.80
N LEU A 233 -16.73 -18.51 3.58
CA LEU A 233 -15.44 -18.23 2.95
C LEU A 233 -14.64 -17.15 3.70
N ARG A 234 -15.32 -16.13 4.20
CA ARG A 234 -14.66 -15.12 5.07
C ARG A 234 -14.16 -15.77 6.35
N ASN A 235 -14.93 -16.66 6.96
CA ASN A 235 -14.54 -17.38 8.16
C ASN A 235 -13.41 -18.37 7.88
N LYS A 236 -13.42 -19.10 6.77
CA LYS A 236 -12.33 -19.97 6.33
C LYS A 236 -11.05 -19.19 6.06
N ASN A 237 -11.13 -18.10 5.29
CA ASN A 237 -10.02 -17.16 5.10
C ASN A 237 -9.49 -16.61 6.41
N THR A 238 -10.36 -16.47 7.40
CA THR A 238 -10.00 -15.99 8.73
C THR A 238 -9.40 -17.06 9.61
N ASN A 239 -9.82 -18.32 9.46
CA ASN A 239 -9.34 -19.45 10.27
C ASN A 239 -7.99 -20.01 9.78
N VAL A 240 -7.72 -19.91 8.48
CA VAL A 240 -6.42 -20.32 7.91
C VAL A 240 -5.26 -19.45 8.40
N GLU A 241 -5.56 -18.22 8.90
CA GLU A 241 -4.53 -17.27 9.30
C GLU A 241 -4.81 -16.47 10.60
N PRO A 242 -5.16 -17.08 11.74
CA PRO A 242 -5.29 -16.30 12.97
C PRO A 242 -3.98 -15.55 13.30
N ARG A 243 -2.82 -16.19 13.07
CA ARG A 243 -1.48 -15.62 13.31
C ARG A 243 -1.12 -14.51 12.33
N ARG A 244 -1.52 -14.63 11.07
CA ARG A 244 -1.22 -13.62 10.02
C ARG A 244 -2.04 -12.35 10.16
N ARG A 245 -3.28 -12.46 10.65
CA ARG A 245 -4.10 -11.30 11.03
C ARG A 245 -3.45 -10.48 12.13
N THR A 246 -2.83 -11.17 13.09
CA THR A 246 -2.16 -10.52 14.20
C THR A 246 -1.01 -9.65 13.69
N ALA A 247 -0.21 -10.14 12.74
CA ALA A 247 0.95 -9.39 12.22
C ALA A 247 0.54 -8.10 11.48
N VAL A 248 -0.43 -8.17 10.55
CA VAL A 248 -0.88 -6.97 9.81
C VAL A 248 -1.72 -6.07 10.71
N ARG A 249 -2.56 -6.64 11.60
CA ARG A 249 -3.29 -5.86 12.60
C ARG A 249 -2.36 -5.21 13.62
N SER A 250 -1.29 -5.87 14.02
CA SER A 250 -0.28 -5.31 14.91
C SER A 250 0.42 -4.14 14.23
N LEU A 251 0.89 -4.28 12.98
CA LEU A 251 1.44 -3.15 12.22
C LEU A 251 0.45 -1.98 12.12
N GLN A 252 -0.83 -2.27 11.87
CA GLN A 252 -1.87 -1.25 11.83
C GLN A 252 -2.14 -0.64 13.21
N GLN A 253 -2.16 -1.44 14.26
CA GLN A 253 -2.42 -1.00 15.65
C GLN A 253 -1.23 -0.28 16.23
N ASP A 254 -0.02 -0.82 16.09
CA ASP A 254 1.21 -0.22 16.60
C ASP A 254 1.43 1.16 15.94
N PHE A 255 1.17 1.27 14.63
CA PHE A 255 1.27 2.53 13.92
C PHE A 255 0.21 3.55 14.36
N VAL A 256 -1.01 3.10 14.65
CA VAL A 256 -2.10 3.95 15.16
C VAL A 256 -1.89 4.31 16.63
N GLU A 257 -1.33 3.39 17.44
CA GLU A 257 -1.09 3.61 18.86
C GLU A 257 0.16 4.47 19.12
N GLU A 258 1.22 4.31 18.36
CA GLU A 258 2.43 5.13 18.50
C GLU A 258 2.24 6.56 18.01
N ASP A 259 1.47 6.79 16.95
CA ASP A 259 1.16 8.14 16.54
C ASP A 259 -0.08 8.69 17.27
N LYS A 260 0.16 9.32 18.44
CA LYS A 260 -0.88 9.98 19.23
C LYS A 260 -1.75 10.96 18.42
N ARG A 261 -1.27 11.44 17.26
CA ARG A 261 -1.99 12.31 16.33
C ARG A 261 -3.04 11.54 15.52
N LEU A 262 -2.87 10.21 15.38
CA LEU A 262 -3.78 9.32 14.67
C LEU A 262 -4.88 8.74 15.58
N ARG A 263 -4.65 8.68 16.90
CA ARG A 263 -5.63 8.15 17.87
C ARG A 263 -7.04 8.75 17.71
N PRO A 264 -7.24 10.07 17.53
CA PRO A 264 -8.58 10.63 17.34
C PRO A 264 -9.28 10.12 16.08
N PHE A 265 -8.53 9.60 15.09
CA PHE A 265 -9.07 9.14 13.81
C PHE A 265 -9.42 7.64 13.81
N PHE A 266 -8.84 6.86 14.73
CA PHE A 266 -8.99 5.40 14.74
C PHE A 266 -9.52 4.83 16.06
N SER A 267 -9.66 5.63 17.12
CA SER A 267 -10.09 5.17 18.43
C SER A 267 -11.56 4.79 18.54
N ASP A 268 -12.36 5.13 17.53
CA ASP A 268 -13.75 4.74 17.45
C ASP A 268 -14.07 4.30 16.01
N GLY A 269 -14.07 3.00 15.78
CA GLY A 269 -14.29 2.38 14.47
C GLY A 269 -15.64 2.67 13.80
N SER A 270 -16.43 3.62 14.33
CA SER A 270 -17.75 3.96 13.84
C SER A 270 -17.96 5.43 13.43
N GLN A 271 -17.02 6.37 13.71
CA GLN A 271 -17.34 7.80 13.54
C GLN A 271 -16.24 8.69 12.91
N ILE A 272 -15.49 8.23 11.93
CA ILE A 272 -14.42 9.08 11.36
C ILE A 272 -14.93 10.06 10.31
N PHE A 273 -15.95 9.74 9.58
CA PHE A 273 -16.69 10.70 8.74
C PHE A 273 -18.14 10.22 8.56
N SER A 274 -19.09 11.04 8.92
CA SER A 274 -20.49 10.77 8.55
C SER A 274 -20.62 10.67 7.02
N ARG A 275 -21.57 9.87 6.55
CA ARG A 275 -21.86 9.70 5.11
C ARG A 275 -21.98 11.05 4.37
N SER A 276 -22.41 12.10 5.07
CA SER A 276 -22.50 13.47 4.58
C SER A 276 -21.14 14.16 4.39
N GLN A 277 -20.13 13.85 5.22
CA GLN A 277 -18.76 14.38 5.08
C GLN A 277 -18.02 13.71 3.94
N GLN A 278 -18.19 12.41 3.74
CA GLN A 278 -17.66 11.68 2.58
C GLN A 278 -18.23 12.21 1.26
N VAL A 279 -19.54 12.50 1.22
CA VAL A 279 -20.21 13.12 0.07
C VAL A 279 -19.72 14.56 -0.16
N ARG A 280 -19.45 15.31 0.90
CA ARG A 280 -18.91 16.68 0.80
C ARG A 280 -17.47 16.70 0.26
N LEU A 281 -16.60 15.83 0.73
CA LEU A 281 -15.24 15.67 0.22
C LEU A 281 -15.23 15.25 -1.26
N ARG A 282 -16.07 14.29 -1.64
CA ARG A 282 -16.24 13.89 -3.05
C ARG A 282 -16.73 15.03 -3.93
N ARG A 283 -17.70 15.84 -3.47
CA ARG A 283 -18.20 17.01 -4.20
C ARG A 283 -17.16 18.11 -4.33
N MET A 284 -16.35 18.38 -3.29
CA MET A 284 -15.24 19.34 -3.36
C MET A 284 -14.17 18.91 -4.36
N CYS A 285 -13.82 17.62 -4.40
CA CYS A 285 -12.90 17.09 -5.39
C CYS A 285 -13.45 17.18 -6.83
N GLN A 286 -14.76 16.95 -7.02
CA GLN A 286 -15.42 17.05 -8.33
C GLN A 286 -15.56 18.50 -8.81
N SER A 287 -15.85 19.46 -7.93
CA SER A 287 -15.96 20.90 -8.30
C SER A 287 -14.61 21.49 -8.74
N GLN A 288 -13.50 21.06 -8.13
CA GLN A 288 -12.17 21.53 -8.53
C GLN A 288 -11.72 20.94 -9.88
N GLN A 289 -12.17 19.75 -10.26
CA GLN A 289 -11.92 19.20 -11.60
C GLN A 289 -12.65 19.99 -12.69
N VAL A 290 -13.85 20.49 -12.43
CA VAL A 290 -14.64 21.29 -13.40
C VAL A 290 -14.05 22.70 -13.59
N GLU A 291 -13.43 23.29 -12.60
CA GLU A 291 -12.75 24.57 -12.74
C GLU A 291 -11.44 24.49 -13.54
N GLN A 292 -10.67 23.41 -13.39
CA GLN A 292 -9.45 23.19 -14.17
C GLN A 292 -9.71 22.92 -15.66
N THR A 293 -10.84 22.31 -16.01
CA THR A 293 -11.24 22.10 -17.43
C THR A 293 -11.83 23.33 -18.10
N ARG A 294 -12.10 24.42 -17.37
CA ARG A 294 -12.57 25.70 -17.92
C ARG A 294 -11.45 26.70 -18.22
N HIS A 295 -10.21 26.40 -17.82
CA HIS A 295 -9.04 27.26 -18.01
C HIS A 295 -7.96 26.62 -18.90
N THR A 296 -8.27 25.50 -19.55
CA THR A 296 -7.54 24.93 -20.70
C THR A 296 -8.43 25.01 -21.94
#